data_5ef57cc827b12ddc4f3892806897048f
#
_entry.id   5ef57cc827b12ddc4f3892806897048f
#
_cell.length_a   1.000
_cell.length_b   1.000
_cell.length_c   1.000
_cell.angle_alpha   90.00
_cell.angle_beta   90.00
_cell.angle_gamma   90.00
#
_symmetry.space_group_name_H-M   'P 1'
#
loop_
_entity.id
_entity.type
_entity.pdbx_description
1 polymer ?
#
loop_
_entity_poly.entity_id
_entity_poly.type
_entity_poly.pdbx_seq_one_letter_code
_entity_poly.pdbx_strand_id
1 'polypeptide(L)'
;MKVFEPFKINQMELKNRMVVSAMVTNYCSEDGMATEKFIAYHEHKAKGGWGLIITEDYAVTPTAGGKIAAQIYHAGRETSSAITGEQPVGPSALKDPTMPETPREMTVEEIHELVEQFGDCARRAKEAGFDAVEVHGAHGNLIGAFASPFSNKRSDEYGGTIRNRARFAMEIIENIKEKCGKDYPVLYRMSAVEYVPGGLEIEESKILARLVEEAGADCIHCSQGVYASTHVIIPPSVVPRAAYVENAA
;
A
#
# COMPACT_ATOMS: atom_id res chain seq x y z
N MET A 1 -14.59 -24.96 -5.28
CA MET A 1 -13.98 -23.73 -5.88
C MET A 1 -12.78 -23.35 -5.03
N LYS A 2 -11.62 -23.19 -5.63
CA LYS A 2 -10.37 -22.84 -4.90
C LYS A 2 -10.49 -21.60 -3.99
N VAL A 3 -11.40 -20.67 -4.29
CA VAL A 3 -11.62 -19.44 -3.49
C VAL A 3 -12.06 -19.73 -2.05
N PHE A 4 -12.71 -20.86 -1.79
CA PHE A 4 -13.16 -21.26 -0.45
C PHE A 4 -12.18 -22.19 0.27
N GLU A 5 -11.06 -22.56 -0.38
CA GLU A 5 -10.04 -23.37 0.24
C GLU A 5 -9.14 -22.53 1.14
N PRO A 6 -8.66 -23.09 2.28
CA PRO A 6 -7.68 -22.41 3.12
C PRO A 6 -6.44 -21.98 2.33
N PHE A 7 -5.81 -20.92 2.77
CA PHE A 7 -4.59 -20.40 2.17
C PHE A 7 -3.65 -19.86 3.26
N LYS A 8 -2.36 -19.87 3.00
CA LYS A 8 -1.36 -19.40 3.95
C LYS A 8 -0.52 -18.28 3.35
N ILE A 9 -0.36 -17.18 4.11
CA ILE A 9 0.56 -16.09 3.83
C ILE A 9 1.57 -16.07 4.97
N ASN A 10 2.80 -16.49 4.70
CA ASN A 10 3.81 -16.74 5.73
C ASN A 10 3.22 -17.65 6.84
N GLN A 11 3.19 -17.23 8.10
CA GLN A 11 2.61 -18.00 9.21
C GLN A 11 1.10 -17.74 9.39
N MET A 12 0.53 -16.78 8.69
CA MET A 12 -0.90 -16.44 8.79
C MET A 12 -1.75 -17.39 7.97
N GLU A 13 -2.58 -18.21 8.63
CA GLU A 13 -3.55 -19.09 7.98
C GLU A 13 -4.88 -18.39 7.76
N LEU A 14 -5.33 -18.37 6.52
CA LEU A 14 -6.63 -17.84 6.09
C LEU A 14 -7.62 -18.99 5.93
N LYS A 15 -8.83 -18.83 6.45
CA LYS A 15 -9.92 -19.84 6.28
C LYS A 15 -10.40 -19.99 4.83
N ASN A 16 -10.16 -18.99 3.99
CA ASN A 16 -10.44 -18.98 2.55
C ASN A 16 -9.61 -17.88 1.87
N ARG A 17 -9.67 -17.80 0.54
CA ARG A 17 -8.90 -16.85 -0.28
C ARG A 17 -9.64 -15.54 -0.59
N MET A 18 -10.73 -15.26 0.11
CA MET A 18 -11.46 -14.01 -0.08
C MET A 18 -10.86 -12.91 0.78
N VAL A 19 -10.48 -11.81 0.14
CA VAL A 19 -9.83 -10.66 0.79
C VAL A 19 -10.68 -9.42 0.58
N VAL A 20 -10.92 -8.67 1.66
CA VAL A 20 -11.42 -7.30 1.57
C VAL A 20 -10.23 -6.38 1.41
N SER A 21 -10.13 -5.74 0.24
CA SER A 21 -9.11 -4.73 -0.03
C SER A 21 -9.33 -3.47 0.83
N ALA A 22 -8.24 -2.80 1.18
CA ALA A 22 -8.30 -1.50 1.84
C ALA A 22 -9.08 -0.48 1.00
N MET A 23 -10.03 0.19 1.64
CA MET A 23 -10.86 1.24 1.04
C MET A 23 -11.05 2.36 2.04
N VAL A 24 -10.74 3.58 1.66
CA VAL A 24 -10.98 4.77 2.50
C VAL A 24 -12.48 4.96 2.66
N THR A 25 -12.94 4.97 3.91
CA THR A 25 -14.36 5.11 4.26
C THR A 25 -14.73 6.50 4.79
N ASN A 26 -13.75 7.24 5.27
CA ASN A 26 -13.93 8.50 6.01
C ASN A 26 -14.87 8.33 7.24
N TYR A 27 -14.77 7.18 7.93
CA TYR A 27 -15.55 6.88 9.12
C TYR A 27 -14.79 7.15 10.42
N CYS A 28 -13.52 7.52 10.35
CA CYS A 28 -12.77 8.00 11.52
C CYS A 28 -13.19 9.41 11.91
N SER A 29 -12.92 9.79 13.16
CA SER A 29 -13.08 11.16 13.64
C SER A 29 -12.00 12.08 13.04
N GLU A 30 -12.17 13.41 13.17
CA GLU A 30 -11.23 14.39 12.62
C GLU A 30 -9.80 14.28 13.18
N ASP A 31 -9.68 13.76 14.41
CA ASP A 31 -8.38 13.43 15.04
C ASP A 31 -7.82 12.06 14.63
N GLY A 32 -8.47 11.39 13.67
CA GLY A 32 -8.03 10.10 13.12
C GLY A 32 -8.39 8.88 13.98
N MET A 33 -9.15 9.03 15.04
CA MET A 33 -9.54 7.90 15.89
C MET A 33 -10.68 7.08 15.28
N ALA A 34 -10.66 5.76 15.51
CA ALA A 34 -11.71 4.85 15.08
C ALA A 34 -13.03 5.15 15.78
N THR A 35 -14.08 5.41 15.00
CA THR A 35 -15.44 5.60 15.52
C THR A 35 -16.19 4.26 15.63
N GLU A 36 -17.32 4.24 16.34
CA GLU A 36 -18.21 3.07 16.37
C GLU A 36 -18.67 2.67 14.95
N LYS A 37 -18.87 3.64 14.05
CA LYS A 37 -19.24 3.40 12.66
C LYS A 37 -18.12 2.69 11.89
N PHE A 38 -16.86 3.10 12.10
CA PHE A 38 -15.69 2.45 11.53
C PHE A 38 -15.56 1.00 12.02
N ILE A 39 -15.68 0.79 13.33
CA ILE A 39 -15.62 -0.53 13.97
C ILE A 39 -16.72 -1.44 13.40
N ALA A 40 -17.97 -0.98 13.40
CA ALA A 40 -19.13 -1.74 12.91
C ALA A 40 -18.98 -2.13 11.42
N TYR A 41 -18.41 -1.26 10.59
CA TYR A 41 -18.15 -1.54 9.17
C TYR A 41 -17.21 -2.74 8.99
N HIS A 42 -16.11 -2.79 9.74
CA HIS A 42 -15.16 -3.91 9.65
C HIS A 42 -15.68 -5.19 10.31
N GLU A 43 -16.37 -5.09 11.45
CA GLU A 43 -17.04 -6.24 12.09
C GLU A 43 -18.07 -6.88 11.17
N HIS A 44 -18.85 -6.10 10.45
CA HIS A 44 -19.84 -6.63 9.51
C HIS A 44 -19.20 -7.46 8.40
N LYS A 45 -18.06 -7.00 7.88
CA LYS A 45 -17.27 -7.76 6.89
C LYS A 45 -16.70 -9.04 7.50
N ALA A 46 -16.15 -8.98 8.71
CA ALA A 46 -15.62 -10.15 9.40
C ALA A 46 -16.71 -11.21 9.63
N LYS A 47 -17.90 -10.79 10.07
CA LYS A 47 -19.10 -11.67 10.21
C LYS A 47 -19.55 -12.24 8.87
N GLY A 48 -19.29 -11.56 7.75
CA GLY A 48 -19.60 -12.01 6.38
C GLY A 48 -18.75 -13.17 5.86
N GLY A 49 -17.76 -13.65 6.62
CA GLY A 49 -17.02 -14.87 6.32
C GLY A 49 -15.75 -14.67 5.46
N TRP A 50 -15.26 -13.46 5.29
CA TRP A 50 -14.00 -13.16 4.60
C TRP A 50 -12.79 -13.80 5.30
N GLY A 51 -11.79 -14.24 4.52
CA GLY A 51 -10.56 -14.82 5.03
C GLY A 51 -9.59 -13.78 5.59
N LEU A 52 -9.47 -12.66 4.89
CA LEU A 52 -8.63 -11.52 5.31
C LEU A 52 -9.38 -10.20 5.10
N ILE A 53 -9.18 -9.27 6.00
CA ILE A 53 -9.65 -7.89 5.87
C ILE A 53 -8.42 -7.00 5.99
N ILE A 54 -8.20 -6.16 4.96
CA ILE A 54 -7.19 -5.12 4.98
C ILE A 54 -7.92 -3.83 5.32
N THR A 55 -7.58 -3.24 6.44
CA THR A 55 -8.21 -1.98 6.88
C THR A 55 -7.59 -0.80 6.12
N GLU A 56 -8.33 0.31 6.05
CA GLU A 56 -7.70 1.58 5.78
C GLU A 56 -6.75 1.90 6.96
N ASP A 57 -6.77 2.83 7.73
CA ASP A 57 -5.69 3.21 8.65
C ASP A 57 -5.84 2.79 10.14
N TYR A 58 -6.81 1.94 10.58
CA TYR A 58 -7.04 1.68 12.01
C TYR A 58 -7.54 0.28 12.40
N ALA A 59 -7.33 -0.02 13.71
CA ALA A 59 -7.53 -1.30 14.36
C ALA A 59 -8.99 -1.67 14.67
N VAL A 60 -9.33 -2.95 14.52
CA VAL A 60 -10.63 -3.54 14.89
C VAL A 60 -10.41 -4.73 15.83
N THR A 61 -11.36 -4.99 16.73
CA THR A 61 -11.30 -6.03 17.74
C THR A 61 -11.31 -7.48 17.20
N PRO A 62 -10.65 -8.44 17.87
CA PRO A 62 -10.34 -9.79 17.33
C PRO A 62 -11.51 -10.80 17.28
N THR A 63 -12.74 -10.44 17.54
CA THR A 63 -13.82 -11.39 17.92
C THR A 63 -14.52 -12.15 16.79
N ALA A 64 -14.16 -11.94 15.51
CA ALA A 64 -14.91 -12.50 14.39
C ALA A 64 -14.20 -13.63 13.59
N GLY A 65 -13.06 -14.14 14.05
CA GLY A 65 -12.35 -15.29 13.44
C GLY A 65 -11.78 -15.07 12.04
N GLY A 66 -11.77 -13.84 11.53
CA GLY A 66 -11.04 -13.45 10.31
C GLY A 66 -9.66 -12.90 10.66
N LYS A 67 -8.72 -12.98 9.72
CA LYS A 67 -7.42 -12.33 9.84
C LYS A 67 -7.52 -10.87 9.44
N ILE A 68 -6.70 -10.00 10.04
CA ILE A 68 -6.73 -8.56 9.82
C ILE A 68 -5.32 -8.02 9.55
N ALA A 69 -5.18 -7.23 8.47
CA ALA A 69 -3.95 -6.50 8.16
C ALA A 69 -4.20 -5.00 8.22
N ALA A 70 -3.28 -4.28 8.84
CA ALA A 70 -3.26 -2.81 8.78
C ALA A 70 -2.59 -2.37 7.48
N GLN A 71 -3.25 -1.54 6.67
CA GLN A 71 -2.56 -0.85 5.58
C GLN A 71 -1.83 0.36 6.14
N ILE A 72 -0.53 0.43 5.89
CA ILE A 72 0.33 1.56 6.27
C ILE A 72 0.78 2.32 5.02
N TYR A 73 0.64 3.64 5.03
CA TYR A 73 0.91 4.46 3.85
C TYR A 73 1.40 5.87 4.21
N HIS A 74 1.90 6.55 3.21
CA HIS A 74 2.17 7.98 3.25
C HIS A 74 1.65 8.59 1.94
N ALA A 75 0.81 9.63 2.05
CA ALA A 75 0.16 10.23 0.88
C ALA A 75 1.17 10.79 -0.15
N GLY A 76 2.33 11.24 0.32
CA GLY A 76 3.35 11.79 -0.56
C GLY A 76 2.87 13.04 -1.27
N ARG A 77 2.92 13.03 -2.60
CA ARG A 77 2.46 14.13 -3.45
C ARG A 77 0.95 14.17 -3.67
N GLU A 78 0.22 13.15 -3.19
CA GLU A 78 -1.24 13.00 -3.35
C GLU A 78 -2.00 13.65 -2.17
N THR A 79 -1.53 14.80 -1.69
CA THR A 79 -2.14 15.61 -0.65
C THR A 79 -1.83 17.09 -0.87
N SER A 80 -2.19 17.95 0.07
CA SER A 80 -1.92 19.38 0.03
C SER A 80 -1.61 19.94 1.41
N SER A 81 -0.91 21.08 1.46
CA SER A 81 -0.62 21.80 2.72
C SER A 81 -1.89 22.27 3.44
N ALA A 82 -3.00 22.46 2.71
CA ALA A 82 -4.30 22.75 3.31
C ALA A 82 -4.85 21.61 4.17
N ILE A 83 -4.42 20.35 3.90
CA ILE A 83 -4.85 19.18 4.65
C ILE A 83 -3.86 18.82 5.76
N THR A 84 -2.57 18.83 5.46
CA THR A 84 -1.52 18.34 6.36
C THR A 84 -0.86 19.43 7.18
N GLY A 85 -1.02 20.69 6.83
CA GLY A 85 -0.29 21.84 7.41
C GLY A 85 1.13 22.03 6.86
N GLU A 86 1.64 21.07 6.07
CA GLU A 86 3.00 21.09 5.52
C GLU A 86 3.00 20.84 4.00
N GLN A 87 4.02 21.36 3.31
CA GLN A 87 4.18 21.12 1.87
C GLN A 87 4.31 19.62 1.60
N PRO A 88 3.56 19.06 0.62
CA PRO A 88 3.71 17.68 0.20
C PRO A 88 5.14 17.33 -0.16
N VAL A 89 5.50 16.06 0.00
CA VAL A 89 6.82 15.54 -0.34
C VAL A 89 6.72 14.45 -1.43
N GLY A 90 7.81 14.23 -2.14
CA GLY A 90 7.88 13.19 -3.16
C GLY A 90 9.32 12.83 -3.53
N PRO A 91 9.51 11.84 -4.40
CA PRO A 91 10.85 11.51 -4.89
C PRO A 91 11.47 12.66 -5.69
N SER A 92 10.65 13.50 -6.33
CA SER A 92 11.07 14.66 -7.12
C SER A 92 10.01 15.77 -7.01
N ALA A 93 10.41 17.01 -7.26
CA ALA A 93 9.52 18.18 -7.25
C ALA A 93 8.61 18.22 -8.50
N LEU A 94 7.84 17.14 -8.69
CA LEU A 94 6.93 16.95 -9.82
C LEU A 94 5.50 16.87 -9.33
N LYS A 95 4.71 17.86 -9.72
CA LYS A 95 3.29 17.96 -9.40
C LYS A 95 2.49 16.80 -10.02
N ASP A 96 1.60 16.18 -9.25
CA ASP A 96 0.56 15.35 -9.85
C ASP A 96 -0.48 16.26 -10.53
N PRO A 97 -0.94 15.93 -11.76
CA PRO A 97 -1.90 16.76 -12.49
C PRO A 97 -3.21 17.01 -11.75
N THR A 98 -3.60 16.12 -10.84
CA THR A 98 -4.86 16.19 -10.08
C THR A 98 -4.74 16.97 -8.76
N MET A 99 -3.50 17.24 -8.31
CA MET A 99 -3.24 17.90 -7.03
C MET A 99 -3.02 19.41 -7.18
N PRO A 100 -3.35 20.23 -6.16
CA PRO A 100 -3.19 21.68 -6.23
C PRO A 100 -1.73 22.14 -6.15
N GLU A 101 -0.85 21.38 -5.49
CA GLU A 101 0.50 21.80 -5.11
C GLU A 101 1.60 20.94 -5.76
N THR A 102 2.78 21.56 -5.93
CA THR A 102 4.00 20.84 -6.28
C THR A 102 4.66 20.33 -5.00
N PRO A 103 4.96 19.03 -4.89
CA PRO A 103 5.71 18.52 -3.74
C PRO A 103 7.15 19.05 -3.76
N ARG A 104 7.79 19.10 -2.60
CA ARG A 104 9.25 19.21 -2.56
C ARG A 104 9.89 17.83 -2.69
N GLU A 105 11.10 17.80 -3.23
CA GLU A 105 11.91 16.59 -3.26
C GLU A 105 12.41 16.27 -1.84
N MET A 106 12.34 14.98 -1.47
CA MET A 106 12.88 14.50 -0.18
C MET A 106 14.39 14.40 -0.21
N THR A 107 15.04 14.71 0.90
CA THR A 107 16.46 14.39 1.10
C THR A 107 16.63 12.89 1.40
N VAL A 108 17.88 12.38 1.29
CA VAL A 108 18.17 10.98 1.61
C VAL A 108 17.98 10.71 3.11
N GLU A 109 18.30 11.67 3.96
CA GLU A 109 18.11 11.60 5.41
C GLU A 109 16.61 11.43 5.75
N GLU A 110 15.72 12.21 5.10
CA GLU A 110 14.27 12.09 5.28
C GLU A 110 13.74 10.74 4.80
N ILE A 111 14.32 10.17 3.75
CA ILE A 111 13.97 8.83 3.27
C ILE A 111 14.30 7.80 4.35
N HIS A 112 15.51 7.85 4.93
CA HIS A 112 15.91 6.96 6.01
C HIS A 112 15.03 7.11 7.26
N GLU A 113 14.69 8.34 7.65
CA GLU A 113 13.78 8.59 8.76
C GLU A 113 12.39 7.97 8.53
N LEU A 114 11.87 8.07 7.31
CA LEU A 114 10.58 7.45 6.97
C LEU A 114 10.65 5.93 6.96
N VAL A 115 11.76 5.33 6.52
CA VAL A 115 11.96 3.87 6.62
C VAL A 115 11.79 3.43 8.07
N GLU A 116 12.45 4.12 9.01
CA GLU A 116 12.33 3.84 10.45
C GLU A 116 10.90 4.02 10.97
N GLN A 117 10.20 5.08 10.52
CA GLN A 117 8.81 5.36 10.92
C GLN A 117 7.84 4.32 10.41
N PHE A 118 8.02 3.79 9.19
CA PHE A 118 7.22 2.68 8.65
C PHE A 118 7.41 1.40 9.46
N GLY A 119 8.65 1.06 9.82
CA GLY A 119 8.94 -0.09 10.67
C GLY A 119 8.33 0.05 12.07
N ASP A 120 8.41 1.25 12.67
CA ASP A 120 7.78 1.52 13.96
C ASP A 120 6.25 1.49 13.88
N CYS A 121 5.66 1.93 12.77
CA CYS A 121 4.24 1.82 12.53
C CYS A 121 3.80 0.34 12.46
N ALA A 122 4.54 -0.49 11.73
CA ALA A 122 4.27 -1.93 11.64
C ALA A 122 4.43 -2.62 13.01
N ARG A 123 5.44 -2.25 13.81
CA ARG A 123 5.61 -2.77 15.17
C ARG A 123 4.42 -2.42 16.05
N ARG A 124 3.94 -1.17 16.03
CA ARG A 124 2.73 -0.76 16.76
C ARG A 124 1.49 -1.53 16.30
N ALA A 125 1.33 -1.77 15.00
CA ALA A 125 0.24 -2.58 14.46
C ALA A 125 0.30 -4.01 15.01
N LYS A 126 1.48 -4.63 15.00
CA LYS A 126 1.70 -5.97 15.59
C LYS A 126 1.36 -6.00 17.08
N GLU A 127 1.83 -5.02 17.86
CA GLU A 127 1.54 -4.90 19.30
C GLU A 127 0.05 -4.69 19.57
N ALA A 128 -0.66 -4.00 18.68
CA ALA A 128 -2.12 -3.83 18.74
C ALA A 128 -2.89 -5.10 18.33
N GLY A 129 -2.21 -6.18 17.90
CA GLY A 129 -2.82 -7.46 17.58
C GLY A 129 -3.21 -7.66 16.12
N PHE A 130 -2.72 -6.84 15.18
CA PHE A 130 -2.88 -7.12 13.75
C PHE A 130 -2.07 -8.36 13.34
N ASP A 131 -2.68 -9.21 12.52
CA ASP A 131 -2.06 -10.44 12.01
C ASP A 131 -1.01 -10.17 10.94
N ALA A 132 -1.07 -9.02 10.27
CA ALA A 132 -0.20 -8.60 9.19
C ALA A 132 -0.19 -7.08 9.00
N VAL A 133 0.74 -6.57 8.18
CA VAL A 133 0.65 -5.23 7.61
C VAL A 133 0.66 -5.28 6.09
N GLU A 134 0.02 -4.29 5.45
CA GLU A 134 0.13 -4.05 4.02
C GLU A 134 0.83 -2.71 3.78
N VAL A 135 1.99 -2.75 3.14
CA VAL A 135 2.73 -1.55 2.70
C VAL A 135 2.10 -1.04 1.41
N HIS A 136 1.61 0.20 1.42
CA HIS A 136 0.93 0.79 0.27
C HIS A 136 1.89 1.43 -0.72
N GLY A 137 2.30 0.67 -1.72
CA GLY A 137 3.18 1.10 -2.83
C GLY A 137 2.45 1.32 -4.16
N ALA A 138 1.15 1.69 -4.12
CA ALA A 138 0.32 1.87 -5.32
C ALA A 138 -0.21 3.30 -5.47
N HIS A 139 -0.89 3.55 -6.59
CA HIS A 139 -1.77 4.70 -6.89
C HIS A 139 -1.09 6.07 -6.90
N GLY A 140 0.24 6.15 -6.94
CA GLY A 140 0.99 7.41 -6.94
C GLY A 140 1.29 7.95 -5.53
N ASN A 141 0.85 7.27 -4.46
CA ASN A 141 1.27 7.57 -3.10
C ASN A 141 2.79 7.43 -2.93
N LEU A 142 3.36 7.91 -1.84
CA LEU A 142 4.81 8.14 -1.72
C LEU A 142 5.67 6.95 -2.21
N ILE A 143 5.44 5.74 -1.70
CA ILE A 143 6.25 4.57 -2.04
C ILE A 143 6.09 4.21 -3.53
N GLY A 144 4.86 4.24 -4.06
CA GLY A 144 4.58 4.07 -5.48
C GLY A 144 5.21 5.16 -6.34
N ALA A 145 5.21 6.41 -5.86
CA ALA A 145 5.86 7.52 -6.54
C ALA A 145 7.38 7.33 -6.67
N PHE A 146 8.04 6.74 -5.67
CA PHE A 146 9.47 6.38 -5.78
C PHE A 146 9.70 5.30 -6.84
N ALA A 147 8.83 4.29 -6.92
CA ALA A 147 8.97 3.20 -7.89
C ALA A 147 8.70 3.64 -9.34
N SER A 148 7.86 4.65 -9.53
CA SER A 148 7.38 5.10 -10.85
C SER A 148 8.37 6.01 -11.58
N PRO A 149 8.73 5.72 -12.85
CA PRO A 149 9.52 6.66 -13.65
C PRO A 149 8.74 7.91 -14.05
N PHE A 150 7.41 7.93 -13.93
CA PHE A 150 6.56 9.10 -14.14
C PHE A 150 6.83 10.18 -13.09
N SER A 151 6.99 9.82 -11.82
CA SER A 151 7.14 10.73 -10.68
C SER A 151 8.55 10.82 -10.13
N ASN A 152 9.42 9.84 -10.36
CA ASN A 152 10.78 9.79 -9.86
C ASN A 152 11.80 10.14 -10.95
N LYS A 153 12.43 11.30 -10.82
CA LYS A 153 13.51 11.81 -11.70
C LYS A 153 14.82 12.02 -10.95
N ARG A 154 14.98 11.35 -9.79
CA ARG A 154 16.23 11.39 -9.01
C ARG A 154 17.40 10.80 -9.79
N SER A 155 18.59 11.29 -9.49
CA SER A 155 19.86 10.81 -10.05
C SER A 155 20.76 10.13 -9.00
N ASP A 156 20.30 10.01 -7.76
CA ASP A 156 20.97 9.30 -6.68
C ASP A 156 20.57 7.81 -6.61
N GLU A 157 20.91 7.14 -5.51
CA GLU A 157 20.63 5.73 -5.28
C GLU A 157 19.15 5.36 -5.19
N TYR A 158 18.23 6.33 -5.13
CA TYR A 158 16.78 6.15 -5.14
C TYR A 158 16.14 6.44 -6.50
N GLY A 159 16.94 6.72 -7.56
CA GLY A 159 16.45 7.08 -8.88
C GLY A 159 17.11 6.32 -10.04
N GLY A 160 16.62 6.57 -11.26
CA GLY A 160 17.13 5.95 -12.48
C GLY A 160 16.65 4.52 -12.70
N THR A 161 17.45 3.49 -12.39
CA THR A 161 17.10 2.09 -12.63
C THR A 161 15.92 1.62 -11.77
N ILE A 162 15.18 0.61 -12.24
CA ILE A 162 14.07 0.04 -11.46
C ILE A 162 14.52 -0.45 -10.08
N ARG A 163 15.73 -1.01 -9.94
CA ARG A 163 16.28 -1.42 -8.65
C ARG A 163 16.48 -0.23 -7.70
N ASN A 164 16.99 0.88 -8.19
CA ASN A 164 17.14 2.10 -7.39
C ASN A 164 15.79 2.69 -7.00
N ARG A 165 14.84 2.73 -7.95
CA ARG A 165 13.48 3.22 -7.67
C ARG A 165 12.71 2.32 -6.68
N ALA A 166 13.01 1.03 -6.65
CA ALA A 166 12.45 0.07 -5.69
C ALA A 166 13.10 0.15 -4.29
N ARG A 167 14.28 0.76 -4.16
CA ARG A 167 15.09 0.77 -2.94
C ARG A 167 14.30 1.20 -1.71
N PHE A 168 13.55 2.30 -1.79
CA PHE A 168 12.75 2.79 -0.67
C PHE A 168 11.72 1.75 -0.18
N ALA A 169 11.03 1.07 -1.11
CA ALA A 169 10.09 -0.01 -0.76
C ALA A 169 10.80 -1.20 -0.13
N MET A 170 11.97 -1.58 -0.65
CA MET A 170 12.77 -2.70 -0.12
C MET A 170 13.24 -2.41 1.30
N GLU A 171 13.81 -1.24 1.56
CA GLU A 171 14.31 -0.83 2.87
C GLU A 171 13.19 -0.77 3.92
N ILE A 172 11.99 -0.29 3.54
CA ILE A 172 10.80 -0.34 4.41
C ILE A 172 10.45 -1.78 4.79
N ILE A 173 10.39 -2.69 3.82
CA ILE A 173 10.03 -4.10 4.06
C ILE A 173 11.08 -4.78 4.94
N GLU A 174 12.37 -4.58 4.65
CA GLU A 174 13.49 -5.09 5.45
C GLU A 174 13.42 -4.58 6.90
N ASN A 175 13.19 -3.29 7.11
CA ASN A 175 13.05 -2.68 8.44
C ASN A 175 11.82 -3.24 9.20
N ILE A 176 10.70 -3.46 8.51
CA ILE A 176 9.53 -4.12 9.11
C ILE A 176 9.90 -5.54 9.55
N LYS A 177 10.58 -6.32 8.71
CA LYS A 177 11.01 -7.68 9.06
C LYS A 177 12.01 -7.70 10.20
N GLU A 178 12.90 -6.71 10.30
CA GLU A 178 13.81 -6.56 11.43
C GLU A 178 13.04 -6.29 12.73
N LYS A 179 12.13 -5.32 12.75
CA LYS A 179 11.40 -4.89 13.95
C LYS A 179 10.26 -5.85 14.36
N CYS A 180 9.61 -6.47 13.39
CA CYS A 180 8.46 -7.35 13.65
C CYS A 180 8.80 -8.84 13.63
N GLY A 181 10.00 -9.21 13.17
CA GLY A 181 10.42 -10.60 12.97
C GLY A 181 10.02 -11.14 11.58
N LYS A 182 10.84 -12.10 11.12
CA LYS A 182 10.72 -12.67 9.76
C LYS A 182 9.38 -13.37 9.49
N ASP A 183 8.74 -13.88 10.53
CA ASP A 183 7.48 -14.62 10.44
C ASP A 183 6.25 -13.69 10.44
N TYR A 184 6.41 -12.40 10.73
CA TYR A 184 5.29 -11.44 10.66
C TYR A 184 4.96 -11.15 9.20
N PRO A 185 3.71 -11.42 8.74
CA PRO A 185 3.35 -11.28 7.34
C PRO A 185 3.36 -9.82 6.87
N VAL A 186 4.03 -9.57 5.75
CA VAL A 186 4.08 -8.27 5.07
C VAL A 186 3.51 -8.40 3.67
N LEU A 187 2.40 -7.74 3.41
CA LEU A 187 1.83 -7.60 2.09
C LEU A 187 2.38 -6.32 1.44
N TYR A 188 2.59 -6.33 0.14
CA TYR A 188 2.95 -5.14 -0.62
C TYR A 188 1.90 -4.87 -1.71
N ARG A 189 1.20 -3.74 -1.59
CA ARG A 189 0.25 -3.31 -2.62
C ARG A 189 0.95 -2.45 -3.65
N MET A 190 0.80 -2.80 -4.93
CA MET A 190 1.43 -2.08 -6.03
C MET A 190 0.48 -1.85 -7.20
N SER A 191 0.71 -0.78 -7.97
CA SER A 191 0.08 -0.61 -9.27
C SER A 191 0.88 -1.40 -10.30
N ALA A 192 0.27 -2.45 -10.87
CA ALA A 192 0.92 -3.28 -11.89
C ALA A 192 1.14 -2.51 -13.20
N VAL A 193 0.20 -1.63 -13.56
CA VAL A 193 0.31 -0.69 -14.68
C VAL A 193 -0.28 0.65 -14.24
N GLU A 194 0.41 1.75 -14.51
CA GLU A 194 -0.04 3.08 -14.09
C GLU A 194 -0.99 3.76 -15.08
N TYR A 195 -1.02 3.32 -16.32
CA TYR A 195 -1.86 3.88 -17.40
C TYR A 195 -1.67 5.38 -17.62
N VAL A 196 -0.43 5.85 -17.48
CA VAL A 196 0.00 7.21 -17.80
C VAL A 196 1.25 7.16 -18.67
N PRO A 197 1.45 8.09 -19.61
CA PRO A 197 2.66 8.14 -20.43
C PRO A 197 3.92 8.24 -19.55
N GLY A 198 4.86 7.31 -19.73
CA GLY A 198 6.09 7.24 -18.95
C GLY A 198 5.89 6.77 -17.52
N GLY A 199 4.77 6.15 -17.21
CA GLY A 199 4.51 5.46 -15.95
C GLY A 199 5.10 4.05 -15.90
N LEU A 200 4.84 3.37 -14.79
CA LEU A 200 5.25 1.99 -14.59
C LEU A 200 4.41 1.06 -15.48
N GLU A 201 5.09 0.20 -16.23
CA GLU A 201 4.51 -0.80 -17.12
C GLU A 201 4.72 -2.21 -16.56
N ILE A 202 3.95 -3.18 -17.06
CA ILE A 202 3.91 -4.54 -16.50
C ILE A 202 5.28 -5.21 -16.40
N GLU A 203 6.17 -4.98 -17.34
CA GLU A 203 7.50 -5.62 -17.34
C GLU A 203 8.40 -5.08 -16.22
N GLU A 204 8.35 -3.78 -15.92
CA GLU A 204 9.05 -3.20 -14.77
C GLU A 204 8.38 -3.61 -13.45
N SER A 205 7.05 -3.73 -13.44
CA SER A 205 6.28 -4.16 -12.27
C SER A 205 6.60 -5.59 -11.86
N LYS A 206 6.83 -6.49 -12.81
CA LYS A 206 7.33 -7.86 -12.53
C LYS A 206 8.71 -7.85 -11.86
N ILE A 207 9.57 -6.91 -12.25
CA ILE A 207 10.89 -6.74 -11.61
C ILE A 207 10.71 -6.17 -10.21
N LEU A 208 9.87 -5.14 -10.04
CA LEU A 208 9.54 -4.56 -8.73
C LEU A 208 9.00 -5.62 -7.78
N ALA A 209 8.05 -6.45 -8.23
CA ALA A 209 7.46 -7.53 -7.42
C ALA A 209 8.54 -8.49 -6.90
N ARG A 210 9.49 -8.90 -7.75
CA ARG A 210 10.60 -9.76 -7.33
C ARG A 210 11.53 -9.08 -6.33
N LEU A 211 11.83 -7.79 -6.53
CA LEU A 211 12.70 -7.04 -5.63
C LEU A 211 12.09 -6.89 -4.23
N VAL A 212 10.79 -6.63 -4.13
CA VAL A 212 10.11 -6.53 -2.83
C VAL A 212 9.91 -7.91 -2.19
N GLU A 213 9.74 -8.97 -2.97
CA GLU A 213 9.77 -10.36 -2.48
C GLU A 213 11.15 -10.71 -1.91
N GLU A 214 12.26 -10.37 -2.61
CA GLU A 214 13.63 -10.54 -2.12
C GLU A 214 13.86 -9.79 -0.79
N ALA A 215 13.26 -8.62 -0.60
CA ALA A 215 13.29 -7.83 0.62
C ALA A 215 12.44 -8.42 1.77
N GLY A 216 11.57 -9.39 1.47
CA GLY A 216 10.78 -10.12 2.46
C GLY A 216 9.28 -9.90 2.41
N ALA A 217 8.72 -9.30 1.35
CA ALA A 217 7.27 -9.29 1.16
C ALA A 217 6.74 -10.72 0.97
N ASP A 218 5.68 -11.06 1.69
CA ASP A 218 5.09 -12.42 1.68
C ASP A 218 3.91 -12.54 0.70
N CYS A 219 3.38 -11.40 0.25
CA CYS A 219 2.25 -11.36 -0.68
C CYS A 219 2.26 -10.07 -1.50
N ILE A 220 2.04 -10.19 -2.80
CA ILE A 220 1.83 -9.05 -3.70
C ILE A 220 0.32 -8.85 -3.89
N HIS A 221 -0.16 -7.65 -3.56
CA HIS A 221 -1.53 -7.22 -3.82
C HIS A 221 -1.56 -6.33 -5.06
N CYS A 222 -1.89 -6.92 -6.20
CA CYS A 222 -1.96 -6.21 -7.48
C CYS A 222 -3.15 -5.24 -7.51
N SER A 223 -2.85 -3.98 -7.74
CA SER A 223 -3.78 -2.92 -8.12
C SER A 223 -3.30 -2.29 -9.44
N GLN A 224 -3.80 -1.11 -9.78
CA GLN A 224 -3.44 -0.41 -11.01
C GLN A 224 -3.74 1.08 -10.93
N GLY A 225 -3.18 1.83 -11.88
CA GLY A 225 -3.41 3.26 -12.02
C GLY A 225 -2.70 4.11 -10.96
N VAL A 226 -2.73 5.39 -11.22
CA VAL A 226 -2.32 6.48 -10.32
C VAL A 226 -3.42 7.54 -10.33
N TYR A 227 -3.39 8.55 -9.48
CA TYR A 227 -4.44 9.57 -9.44
C TYR A 227 -4.68 10.24 -10.80
N ALA A 228 -3.65 10.44 -11.60
CA ALA A 228 -3.77 10.93 -12.97
C ALA A 228 -4.54 9.98 -13.91
N SER A 229 -4.71 8.70 -13.53
CA SER A 229 -5.50 7.68 -14.23
C SER A 229 -6.60 7.08 -13.35
N THR A 230 -7.25 7.90 -12.50
CA THR A 230 -8.27 7.48 -11.50
C THR A 230 -9.35 6.56 -12.06
N HIS A 231 -9.73 6.72 -13.34
CA HIS A 231 -10.75 5.90 -14.00
C HIS A 231 -10.40 4.40 -14.08
N VAL A 232 -9.12 4.02 -13.93
CA VAL A 232 -8.70 2.62 -13.84
C VAL A 232 -8.53 2.14 -12.40
N ILE A 233 -8.24 3.04 -11.44
CA ILE A 233 -8.22 2.71 -10.01
C ILE A 233 -9.63 2.35 -9.54
N ILE A 234 -10.61 3.17 -9.93
CA ILE A 234 -12.03 3.01 -9.60
C ILE A 234 -12.81 2.92 -10.91
N PRO A 235 -12.81 1.75 -11.57
CA PRO A 235 -13.44 1.60 -12.85
C PRO A 235 -14.97 1.80 -12.72
N PRO A 236 -15.58 2.59 -13.62
CA PRO A 236 -17.02 2.77 -13.63
C PRO A 236 -17.75 1.47 -13.99
N SER A 237 -19.05 1.38 -13.69
CA SER A 237 -19.86 0.17 -13.86
C SER A 237 -19.97 -0.35 -15.30
N VAL A 238 -19.62 0.47 -16.27
CA VAL A 238 -19.58 0.09 -17.71
C VAL A 238 -18.34 -0.74 -18.08
N VAL A 239 -17.30 -0.72 -17.24
CA VAL A 239 -16.11 -1.56 -17.43
C VAL A 239 -16.46 -3.01 -17.05
N PRO A 240 -16.13 -4.01 -17.90
CA PRO A 240 -16.38 -5.40 -17.58
C PRO A 240 -15.76 -5.83 -16.24
N ARG A 241 -16.42 -6.73 -15.51
CA ARG A 241 -15.86 -7.32 -14.30
C ARG A 241 -14.55 -8.04 -14.62
N ALA A 242 -13.60 -7.94 -13.71
CA ALA A 242 -12.25 -8.53 -13.86
C ALA A 242 -11.46 -8.03 -15.09
N ALA A 243 -11.75 -6.83 -15.59
CA ALA A 243 -11.12 -6.26 -16.79
C ALA A 243 -9.58 -6.19 -16.70
N TYR A 244 -9.02 -6.20 -15.50
CA TYR A 244 -7.58 -6.03 -15.26
C TYR A 244 -6.94 -7.24 -14.54
N VAL A 245 -7.65 -8.38 -14.48
CA VAL A 245 -7.14 -9.57 -13.78
C VAL A 245 -5.85 -10.10 -14.41
N GLU A 246 -5.65 -9.87 -15.70
CA GLU A 246 -4.44 -10.27 -16.44
C GLU A 246 -3.17 -9.58 -15.90
N ASN A 247 -3.31 -8.42 -15.27
CA ASN A 247 -2.17 -7.73 -14.64
C ASN A 247 -1.63 -8.47 -13.40
N ALA A 248 -2.37 -9.42 -12.86
CA ALA A 248 -2.01 -10.23 -11.69
C ALA A 248 -1.64 -11.68 -12.04
N ALA A 249 -1.62 -12.04 -13.34
CA ALA A 249 -1.40 -13.40 -13.84
C ALA A 249 0.09 -13.78 -14.01
#